data_00ade96b755ae757906a8e1fb1132938
#
_entry.id   00ade96b755ae757906a8e1fb1132938
#
_cell.length_a   1.000
_cell.length_b   1.000
_cell.length_c   1.000
_cell.angle_alpha   90.00
_cell.angle_beta   90.00
_cell.angle_gamma   90.00
#
_symmetry.space_group_name_H-M   'P 1'
#
loop_
_entity.id
_entity.type
_entity.pdbx_description
1 polymer ?
#
loop_
_entity_poly.entity_id
_entity_poly.type
_entity_poly.pdbx_seq_one_letter_code
_entity_poly.pdbx_strand_id
1 'polypeptide(L)'
;MKSLRFWTKENFEVTTEPVWNLSERVNSVHTTSGNDESGTCTYTYNELGYRGDSIYKGGLRILSVGDSHTEGVGVSDDETWSHQLSRLIPNGVDLNAGFGGRSNDYICRTIFTLFKTFRPDIVLVMYTYPTRKEYYTKKGDLQPFHVNPWGYFKNDEIGKMEYESYVKLSHDENDMVNWYKNHLLISNFLKANNTP
;
A
#
# COMPACT_ATOMS: atom_id res chain seq x y z
N MET A 1 -17.07 -2.22 30.94
CA MET A 1 -17.39 -2.39 29.50
C MET A 1 -17.12 -1.09 28.80
N LYS A 2 -16.06 -0.99 28.00
CA LYS A 2 -15.88 0.18 27.11
C LYS A 2 -16.86 -0.02 25.96
N SER A 3 -17.75 0.95 25.73
CA SER A 3 -18.72 0.93 24.65
C SER A 3 -18.00 0.68 23.32
N LEU A 4 -18.46 -0.29 22.56
CA LEU A 4 -18.14 -0.41 21.13
C LEU A 4 -18.53 0.93 20.48
N ARG A 5 -17.54 1.74 20.12
CA ARG A 5 -17.78 2.92 19.31
C ARG A 5 -18.11 2.45 17.92
N PHE A 6 -19.36 2.57 17.52
CA PHE A 6 -19.75 2.36 16.15
C PHE A 6 -18.99 3.35 15.26
N TRP A 7 -18.59 2.88 14.09
CA TRP A 7 -17.93 3.68 13.06
C TRP A 7 -18.86 4.83 12.67
N THR A 8 -18.52 6.03 13.07
CA THR A 8 -19.20 7.26 12.56
C THR A 8 -18.44 7.73 11.32
N LYS A 9 -19.09 8.57 10.50
CA LYS A 9 -18.46 9.18 9.32
C LYS A 9 -17.16 9.92 9.70
N GLU A 10 -17.15 10.57 10.85
CA GLU A 10 -15.98 11.30 11.39
C GLU A 10 -14.85 10.34 11.79
N ASN A 11 -15.17 9.20 12.40
CA ASN A 11 -14.18 8.19 12.72
C ASN A 11 -13.60 7.51 11.48
N PHE A 12 -14.38 7.41 10.41
CA PHE A 12 -13.91 6.86 9.13
C PHE A 12 -12.96 7.85 8.41
N GLU A 13 -13.20 9.15 8.49
CA GLU A 13 -12.32 10.17 7.91
C GLU A 13 -10.95 10.19 8.62
N VAL A 14 -10.89 9.98 9.91
CA VAL A 14 -9.64 9.88 10.69
C VAL A 14 -8.82 8.64 10.30
N THR A 15 -9.49 7.55 9.90
CA THR A 15 -8.81 6.31 9.49
C THR A 15 -8.39 6.26 8.03
N THR A 16 -8.81 7.24 7.22
CA THR A 16 -8.43 7.33 5.80
C THR A 16 -7.16 8.15 5.56
N GLU A 17 -6.64 8.85 6.57
CA GLU A 17 -5.31 9.43 6.44
C GLU A 17 -4.25 8.35 6.28
N PRO A 18 -3.24 8.58 5.41
CA PRO A 18 -2.14 7.64 5.29
C PRO A 18 -1.48 7.50 6.66
N VAL A 19 -1.67 6.35 7.30
CA VAL A 19 -1.12 6.03 8.62
C VAL A 19 0.42 5.92 8.60
N TRP A 20 1.00 6.08 7.42
CA TRP A 20 2.45 6.07 7.23
C TRP A 20 2.98 7.49 7.19
N ASN A 21 3.95 7.76 8.02
CA ASN A 21 4.74 8.97 7.89
C ASN A 21 5.64 8.85 6.65
N LEU A 22 5.09 9.26 5.50
CA LEU A 22 5.85 9.35 4.26
C LEU A 22 6.63 10.67 4.15
N SER A 23 6.64 11.50 5.21
CA SER A 23 7.24 12.84 5.19
C SER A 23 8.72 12.83 4.79
N GLU A 24 9.45 11.78 5.17
CA GLU A 24 10.86 11.63 4.78
C GLU A 24 11.05 11.30 3.29
N ARG A 25 9.99 10.81 2.64
CA ARG A 25 10.00 10.47 1.21
C ARG A 25 9.50 11.60 0.33
N VAL A 26 8.70 12.52 0.85
CA VAL A 26 8.09 13.60 0.05
C VAL A 26 9.15 14.41 -0.69
N ASN A 27 9.00 14.48 -2.02
CA ASN A 27 9.92 15.21 -2.92
C ASN A 27 11.40 14.84 -2.72
N SER A 28 11.68 13.58 -2.41
CA SER A 28 13.05 13.11 -2.15
C SER A 28 13.54 12.14 -3.23
N VAL A 29 14.85 11.99 -3.31
CA VAL A 29 15.52 11.00 -4.16
C VAL A 29 16.42 10.14 -3.28
N HIS A 30 16.26 8.84 -3.37
CA HIS A 30 17.04 7.86 -2.62
C HIS A 30 17.77 6.94 -3.57
N THR A 31 19.05 6.67 -3.27
CA THR A 31 19.83 5.65 -3.97
C THR A 31 20.04 4.46 -3.04
N THR A 32 19.78 3.27 -3.52
CA THR A 32 19.92 2.03 -2.76
C THR A 32 20.58 0.94 -3.62
N SER A 33 20.88 -0.21 -3.02
CA SER A 33 21.41 -1.36 -3.75
C SER A 33 20.37 -1.87 -4.75
N GLY A 34 20.77 -2.02 -5.99
CA GLY A 34 19.96 -2.57 -7.07
C GLY A 34 20.10 -4.09 -7.19
N ASN A 35 19.24 -4.68 -8.00
CA ASN A 35 19.27 -6.09 -8.34
C ASN A 35 20.04 -6.36 -9.66
N ASP A 36 20.44 -5.30 -10.35
CA ASP A 36 21.18 -5.36 -11.60
C ASP A 36 22.70 -5.34 -11.40
N GLU A 37 23.43 -5.47 -12.50
CA GLU A 37 24.90 -5.44 -12.51
C GLU A 37 25.50 -4.07 -12.14
N SER A 38 24.70 -2.98 -12.22
CA SER A 38 25.13 -1.63 -11.79
C SER A 38 25.24 -1.52 -10.28
N GLY A 39 24.58 -2.41 -9.56
CA GLY A 39 24.59 -2.50 -8.09
C GLY A 39 23.88 -1.34 -7.38
N THR A 40 23.27 -0.41 -8.11
CA THR A 40 22.54 0.75 -7.52
C THR A 40 21.27 1.04 -8.29
N CYS A 41 20.21 1.43 -7.57
CA CYS A 41 18.98 1.92 -8.18
C CYS A 41 18.51 3.23 -7.52
N THR A 42 17.75 4.02 -8.25
CA THR A 42 17.27 5.34 -7.82
C THR A 42 15.76 5.31 -7.64
N TYR A 43 15.30 5.79 -6.48
CA TYR A 43 13.91 5.98 -6.14
C TYR A 43 13.61 7.46 -6.03
N THR A 44 12.74 7.97 -6.90
CA THR A 44 12.23 9.34 -6.84
C THR A 44 10.82 9.32 -6.28
N TYR A 45 10.59 10.07 -5.22
CA TYR A 45 9.30 10.17 -4.55
C TYR A 45 8.66 11.52 -4.82
N ASN A 46 7.38 11.47 -5.13
CA ASN A 46 6.57 12.65 -5.45
C ASN A 46 6.07 13.39 -4.19
N GLU A 47 5.15 14.32 -4.36
CA GLU A 47 4.60 15.18 -3.31
C GLU A 47 3.80 14.42 -2.24
N LEU A 48 3.40 13.18 -2.53
CA LEU A 48 2.72 12.30 -1.57
C LEU A 48 3.67 11.28 -0.93
N GLY A 49 4.98 11.28 -1.31
CA GLY A 49 5.95 10.31 -0.83
C GLY A 49 5.84 8.92 -1.49
N TYR A 50 5.15 8.83 -2.61
CA TYR A 50 5.10 7.64 -3.47
C TYR A 50 6.00 7.78 -4.68
N ARG A 51 6.43 6.67 -5.26
CA ARG A 51 7.15 6.67 -6.53
C ARG A 51 6.23 7.07 -7.67
N GLY A 52 6.80 7.59 -8.75
CA GLY A 52 6.06 7.95 -9.95
C GLY A 52 6.06 9.44 -10.24
N ASP A 53 5.16 9.84 -11.12
CA ASP A 53 5.04 11.22 -11.58
C ASP A 53 4.51 12.16 -10.47
N SER A 54 4.71 13.47 -10.67
CA SER A 54 4.01 14.50 -9.87
C SER A 54 2.49 14.35 -9.97
N ILE A 55 1.80 14.45 -8.85
CA ILE A 55 0.33 14.40 -8.80
C ILE A 55 -0.33 15.59 -9.53
N TYR A 56 0.43 16.63 -9.82
CA TYR A 56 -0.03 17.82 -10.55
C TYR A 56 0.19 17.70 -12.06
N LYS A 57 0.87 16.65 -12.53
CA LYS A 57 1.06 16.40 -13.96
C LYS A 57 -0.28 16.10 -14.63
N GLY A 58 -0.54 16.80 -15.73
CA GLY A 58 -1.75 16.56 -16.53
C GLY A 58 -1.60 15.31 -17.40
N GLY A 59 -2.70 14.58 -17.60
CA GLY A 59 -2.73 13.39 -18.44
C GLY A 59 -3.68 12.34 -17.90
N LEU A 60 -3.64 11.13 -18.48
CA LEU A 60 -4.42 9.98 -18.05
C LEU A 60 -3.76 9.39 -16.77
N ARG A 61 -4.47 9.42 -15.69
CA ARG A 61 -3.96 9.15 -14.34
C ARG A 61 -4.09 7.68 -13.99
N ILE A 62 -2.95 7.04 -13.75
CA ILE A 62 -2.86 5.61 -13.45
C ILE A 62 -2.36 5.43 -12.03
N LEU A 63 -3.18 4.84 -11.17
CA LEU A 63 -2.82 4.48 -9.80
C LEU A 63 -2.48 3.00 -9.76
N SER A 64 -1.23 2.68 -9.47
CA SER A 64 -0.75 1.30 -9.26
C SER A 64 -0.55 1.03 -7.78
N VAL A 65 -1.20 0.00 -7.23
CA VAL A 65 -1.13 -0.34 -5.80
C VAL A 65 -0.76 -1.81 -5.63
N GLY A 66 0.14 -2.07 -4.68
CA GLY A 66 0.63 -3.41 -4.39
C GLY A 66 1.70 -3.43 -3.29
N ASP A 67 2.49 -4.47 -3.26
CA ASP A 67 3.59 -4.64 -2.31
C ASP A 67 4.96 -4.21 -2.91
N SER A 68 6.05 -4.85 -2.45
CA SER A 68 7.43 -4.58 -2.92
C SER A 68 7.62 -4.77 -4.43
N HIS A 69 6.85 -5.65 -5.06
CA HIS A 69 6.90 -5.84 -6.52
C HIS A 69 6.31 -4.64 -7.26
N THR A 70 5.28 -4.00 -6.70
CA THR A 70 4.72 -2.77 -7.26
C THR A 70 5.59 -1.58 -6.92
N GLU A 71 6.07 -1.46 -5.68
CA GLU A 71 7.05 -0.44 -5.31
C GLU A 71 8.28 -0.47 -6.22
N GLY A 72 8.65 -1.67 -6.72
CA GLY A 72 9.84 -1.87 -7.51
C GLY A 72 11.10 -1.86 -6.64
N VAL A 73 11.07 -2.65 -5.55
CA VAL A 73 12.24 -2.77 -4.68
C VAL A 73 13.40 -3.41 -5.44
N GLY A 74 14.54 -2.71 -5.49
CA GLY A 74 15.76 -3.15 -6.17
C GLY A 74 15.85 -2.79 -7.65
N VAL A 75 14.92 -1.97 -8.19
CA VAL A 75 14.97 -1.46 -9.56
C VAL A 75 14.75 0.05 -9.59
N SER A 76 15.34 0.74 -10.59
CA SER A 76 15.18 2.19 -10.78
C SER A 76 13.75 2.56 -11.19
N ASP A 77 13.43 3.86 -11.17
CA ASP A 77 12.06 4.33 -11.42
C ASP A 77 11.52 3.90 -12.78
N ASP A 78 12.33 4.02 -13.82
CA ASP A 78 11.99 3.69 -15.20
C ASP A 78 11.87 2.18 -15.47
N GLU A 79 12.35 1.34 -14.54
CA GLU A 79 12.30 -0.11 -14.63
C GLU A 79 11.07 -0.70 -13.90
N THR A 80 10.34 0.10 -13.12
CA THR A 80 9.12 -0.39 -12.46
C THR A 80 8.04 -0.73 -13.48
N TRP A 81 7.31 -1.81 -13.25
CA TRP A 81 6.26 -2.23 -14.18
C TRP A 81 5.16 -1.16 -14.35
N SER A 82 4.86 -0.39 -13.29
CA SER A 82 3.87 0.69 -13.32
C SER A 82 4.31 1.81 -14.25
N HIS A 83 5.58 2.22 -14.15
CA HIS A 83 6.16 3.22 -15.04
C HIS A 83 6.18 2.74 -16.49
N GLN A 84 6.67 1.51 -16.73
CA GLN A 84 6.70 0.93 -18.07
C GLN A 84 5.31 0.89 -18.70
N LEU A 85 4.28 0.48 -17.94
CA LEU A 85 2.91 0.46 -18.42
C LEU A 85 2.40 1.88 -18.73
N SER A 86 2.66 2.84 -17.85
CA SER A 86 2.23 4.23 -18.07
C SER A 86 2.79 4.82 -19.35
N ARG A 87 4.01 4.42 -19.76
CA ARG A 87 4.66 4.85 -21.01
C ARG A 87 4.01 4.27 -22.25
N LEU A 88 3.33 3.14 -22.15
CA LEU A 88 2.57 2.55 -23.26
C LEU A 88 1.22 3.26 -23.50
N ILE A 89 0.79 4.05 -22.53
CA ILE A 89 -0.48 4.77 -22.58
C ILE A 89 -0.21 6.25 -22.98
N PRO A 90 -0.82 6.76 -24.05
CA PRO A 90 -0.62 8.15 -24.43
C PRO A 90 -0.96 9.12 -23.30
N ASN A 91 -0.01 9.98 -22.94
CA ASN A 91 -0.12 10.92 -21.82
C ASN A 91 -0.36 10.26 -20.46
N GLY A 92 0.09 9.01 -20.26
CA GLY A 92 -0.03 8.33 -18.99
C GLY A 92 0.73 9.05 -17.88
N VAL A 93 0.09 9.18 -16.71
CA VAL A 93 0.67 9.73 -15.48
C VAL A 93 0.68 8.62 -14.46
N ASP A 94 1.88 8.19 -14.07
CA ASP A 94 2.07 7.08 -13.12
C ASP A 94 2.07 7.56 -11.68
N LEU A 95 1.21 7.01 -10.84
CA LEU A 95 1.35 7.05 -9.39
C LEU A 95 1.54 5.62 -8.88
N ASN A 96 2.75 5.29 -8.50
CA ASN A 96 3.10 4.00 -7.93
C ASN A 96 2.99 4.04 -6.41
N ALA A 97 1.86 3.61 -5.88
CA ALA A 97 1.59 3.49 -4.45
C ALA A 97 1.85 2.07 -3.89
N GLY A 98 2.73 1.32 -4.54
CA GLY A 98 3.29 0.08 -3.99
C GLY A 98 4.14 0.36 -2.75
N PHE A 99 4.15 -0.58 -1.80
CA PHE A 99 4.97 -0.46 -0.60
C PHE A 99 5.38 -1.84 -0.07
N GLY A 100 6.68 -2.04 0.13
CA GLY A 100 7.27 -3.30 0.54
C GLY A 100 6.67 -3.90 1.81
N GLY A 101 6.43 -5.20 1.79
CA GLY A 101 5.93 -5.95 2.95
C GLY A 101 4.45 -5.74 3.28
N ARG A 102 3.71 -4.97 2.48
CA ARG A 102 2.31 -4.61 2.79
C ARG A 102 1.32 -5.72 2.43
N SER A 103 0.14 -5.64 3.05
CA SER A 103 -0.97 -6.59 2.92
C SER A 103 -2.04 -6.11 1.92
N ASN A 104 -3.02 -6.97 1.65
CA ASN A 104 -4.18 -6.60 0.85
C ASN A 104 -5.09 -5.58 1.58
N ASP A 105 -5.02 -5.51 2.92
CA ASP A 105 -5.69 -4.48 3.72
C ASP A 105 -5.08 -3.09 3.42
N TYR A 106 -3.73 -3.01 3.35
CA TYR A 106 -3.02 -1.80 2.91
C TYR A 106 -3.46 -1.38 1.50
N ILE A 107 -3.47 -2.32 0.55
CA ILE A 107 -3.86 -2.07 -0.85
C ILE A 107 -5.26 -1.45 -0.90
N CYS A 108 -6.23 -2.08 -0.23
CA CYS A 108 -7.61 -1.62 -0.18
C CYS A 108 -7.70 -0.20 0.42
N ARG A 109 -7.10 0.01 1.57
CA ARG A 109 -7.10 1.30 2.26
C ARG A 109 -6.41 2.41 1.45
N THR A 110 -5.29 2.10 0.82
CA THR A 110 -4.52 3.05 -0.01
C THR A 110 -5.32 3.52 -1.21
N ILE A 111 -6.03 2.62 -1.90
CA ILE A 111 -6.93 3.00 -3.00
C ILE A 111 -7.98 3.99 -2.51
N PHE A 112 -8.68 3.71 -1.40
CA PHE A 112 -9.73 4.60 -0.87
C PHE A 112 -9.17 5.97 -0.48
N THR A 113 -7.99 6.00 0.13
CA THR A 113 -7.34 7.24 0.57
C THR A 113 -6.89 8.09 -0.62
N LEU A 114 -6.19 7.49 -1.57
CA LEU A 114 -5.62 8.22 -2.70
C LEU A 114 -6.65 8.58 -3.77
N PHE A 115 -7.76 7.86 -3.85
CA PHE A 115 -8.77 8.07 -4.87
C PHE A 115 -9.28 9.51 -4.90
N LYS A 116 -9.55 10.11 -3.74
CA LYS A 116 -10.03 11.48 -3.63
C LYS A 116 -8.99 12.52 -4.05
N THR A 117 -7.72 12.28 -3.71
CA THR A 117 -6.62 13.22 -3.96
C THR A 117 -6.10 13.10 -5.38
N PHE A 118 -5.83 11.89 -5.82
CA PHE A 118 -5.24 11.65 -7.13
C PHE A 118 -6.28 11.58 -8.24
N ARG A 119 -7.50 11.12 -7.96
CA ARG A 119 -8.60 10.94 -8.94
C ARG A 119 -8.14 10.13 -10.15
N PRO A 120 -7.78 8.86 -9.96
CA PRO A 120 -7.27 8.03 -11.05
C PRO A 120 -8.33 7.75 -12.10
N ASP A 121 -7.91 7.74 -13.36
CA ASP A 121 -8.72 7.25 -14.49
C ASP A 121 -8.66 5.73 -14.58
N ILE A 122 -7.52 5.14 -14.18
CA ILE A 122 -7.28 3.68 -14.15
C ILE A 122 -6.67 3.31 -12.80
N VAL A 123 -7.14 2.21 -12.21
CA VAL A 123 -6.54 1.63 -10.99
C VAL A 123 -6.04 0.22 -11.30
N LEU A 124 -4.76 0.00 -11.06
CA LEU A 124 -4.09 -1.29 -11.25
C LEU A 124 -3.74 -1.88 -9.89
N VAL A 125 -4.23 -3.07 -9.63
CA VAL A 125 -4.06 -3.73 -8.34
C VAL A 125 -3.24 -5.00 -8.49
N MET A 126 -2.05 -5.01 -7.90
CA MET A 126 -1.28 -6.22 -7.72
C MET A 126 -1.50 -6.74 -6.30
N TYR A 127 -2.38 -7.72 -6.14
CA TYR A 127 -2.61 -8.35 -4.85
C TYR A 127 -1.36 -9.07 -4.35
N THR A 128 -1.17 -9.03 -3.04
CA THR A 128 -0.10 -9.76 -2.36
C THR A 128 -0.62 -11.06 -1.71
N TYR A 129 0.25 -11.76 -1.00
CA TYR A 129 -0.11 -13.00 -0.33
C TYR A 129 -1.28 -12.82 0.64
N PRO A 130 -2.30 -13.70 0.61
CA PRO A 130 -3.46 -13.62 1.51
C PRO A 130 -3.11 -13.66 2.99
N THR A 131 -1.98 -14.29 3.33
CA THR A 131 -1.46 -14.41 4.70
C THR A 131 -1.00 -13.08 5.30
N ARG A 132 -0.73 -12.06 4.49
CA ARG A 132 -0.33 -10.73 5.00
C ARG A 132 -1.55 -9.96 5.47
N LYS A 133 -1.48 -9.44 6.69
CA LYS A 133 -2.58 -8.66 7.32
C LYS A 133 -2.04 -7.37 7.91
N GLU A 134 -2.92 -6.40 8.08
CA GLU A 134 -2.64 -5.12 8.71
C GLU A 134 -3.39 -5.07 10.05
N TYR A 135 -2.66 -4.83 11.14
CA TYR A 135 -3.21 -4.63 12.47
C TYR A 135 -2.69 -3.33 13.07
N TYR A 136 -3.49 -2.73 13.93
CA TYR A 136 -3.05 -1.57 14.70
C TYR A 136 -2.53 -2.04 16.05
N THR A 137 -1.31 -1.65 16.40
CA THR A 137 -0.72 -2.00 17.69
C THR A 137 -1.28 -1.13 18.82
N LYS A 138 -1.22 -1.64 20.05
CA LYS A 138 -1.60 -0.87 21.25
C LYS A 138 -0.55 0.16 21.68
N LYS A 139 0.62 0.20 21.09
CA LYS A 139 1.68 1.15 21.35
C LYS A 139 1.38 2.50 20.68
N GLY A 140 0.54 3.29 21.31
CA GLY A 140 0.44 4.75 21.21
C GLY A 140 0.29 5.41 19.85
N ASP A 141 1.10 5.07 18.92
CA ASP A 141 1.02 5.55 17.54
C ASP A 141 0.26 4.52 16.72
N LEU A 142 -0.82 4.95 16.07
CA LEU A 142 -1.65 4.14 15.16
C LEU A 142 -0.83 3.67 13.94
N GLN A 143 0.24 2.91 14.20
CA GLN A 143 1.06 2.32 13.16
C GLN A 143 0.47 0.96 12.80
N PRO A 144 0.09 0.70 11.55
CA PRO A 144 -0.37 -0.62 11.15
C PRO A 144 0.80 -1.60 11.25
N PHE A 145 0.55 -2.66 11.99
CA PHE A 145 1.48 -3.76 12.10
C PHE A 145 1.20 -4.75 10.98
N HIS A 146 2.21 -5.03 10.15
CA HIS A 146 2.11 -6.03 9.11
C HIS A 146 2.68 -7.34 9.61
N VAL A 147 1.81 -8.30 9.79
CA VAL A 147 2.24 -9.67 10.01
C VAL A 147 2.57 -10.28 8.66
N ASN A 148 3.79 -10.73 8.54
CA ASN A 148 4.20 -11.59 7.44
C ASN A 148 4.85 -12.86 8.02
N PRO A 149 4.82 -13.99 7.30
CA PRO A 149 5.37 -15.24 7.81
C PRO A 149 6.90 -15.23 8.02
N TRP A 150 7.58 -14.16 7.59
CA TRP A 150 9.04 -14.04 7.57
C TRP A 150 9.64 -13.26 8.74
N GLY A 151 8.83 -12.59 9.54
CA GLY A 151 9.36 -11.68 10.53
C GLY A 151 8.54 -11.55 11.80
N TYR A 152 9.14 -11.91 12.92
CA TYR A 152 8.77 -11.32 14.19
C TYR A 152 9.90 -10.37 14.62
N PHE A 153 9.55 -9.29 15.29
CA PHE A 153 10.53 -8.37 15.83
C PHE A 153 11.19 -9.00 17.05
N LYS A 154 12.42 -9.46 16.88
CA LYS A 154 13.17 -10.25 17.87
C LYS A 154 13.33 -9.60 19.26
N ASN A 155 13.13 -8.30 19.37
CA ASN A 155 13.42 -7.53 20.58
C ASN A 155 12.20 -6.83 21.21
N ASP A 156 10.99 -7.17 20.79
CA ASP A 156 9.75 -6.58 21.31
C ASP A 156 8.81 -7.69 21.80
N GLU A 157 8.65 -7.80 23.13
CA GLU A 157 7.78 -8.82 23.73
C GLU A 157 6.33 -8.69 23.28
N ILE A 158 5.83 -7.46 23.05
CA ILE A 158 4.47 -7.24 22.57
C ILE A 158 4.34 -7.71 21.12
N GLY A 159 5.28 -7.33 20.27
CA GLY A 159 5.32 -7.77 18.88
C GLY A 159 5.44 -9.29 18.75
N LYS A 160 6.21 -9.93 19.64
CA LYS A 160 6.31 -11.39 19.71
C LYS A 160 4.94 -12.02 20.07
N MET A 161 4.27 -11.50 21.09
CA MET A 161 2.97 -12.00 21.53
C MET A 161 1.88 -11.78 20.47
N GLU A 162 1.90 -10.65 19.78
CA GLU A 162 1.00 -10.36 18.67
C GLU A 162 1.24 -11.32 17.51
N TYR A 163 2.49 -11.58 17.15
CA TYR A 163 2.87 -12.55 16.12
C TYR A 163 2.46 -13.97 16.48
N GLU A 164 2.74 -14.44 17.70
CA GLU A 164 2.34 -15.76 18.17
C GLU A 164 0.81 -15.93 18.18
N SER A 165 0.09 -14.87 18.54
CA SER A 165 -1.38 -14.86 18.50
C SER A 165 -1.88 -14.95 17.07
N TYR A 166 -1.25 -14.19 16.15
CA TYR A 166 -1.57 -14.28 14.73
C TYR A 166 -1.33 -15.68 14.18
N VAL A 167 -0.16 -16.28 14.43
CA VAL A 167 0.15 -17.64 13.94
C VAL A 167 -0.85 -18.67 14.45
N LYS A 168 -1.29 -18.54 15.70
CA LYS A 168 -2.32 -19.44 16.27
C LYS A 168 -3.71 -19.26 15.68
N LEU A 169 -4.02 -18.06 15.19
CA LEU A 169 -5.33 -17.72 14.61
C LEU A 169 -5.31 -17.74 13.08
N SER A 170 -4.12 -17.82 12.48
CA SER A 170 -3.98 -17.85 11.03
C SER A 170 -4.44 -19.19 10.50
N HIS A 171 -5.26 -19.15 9.46
CA HIS A 171 -5.85 -20.29 8.80
C HIS A 171 -6.11 -19.94 7.34
N ASP A 172 -5.82 -20.85 6.42
CA ASP A 172 -5.89 -20.58 4.99
C ASP A 172 -7.26 -20.02 4.56
N GLU A 173 -8.35 -20.57 5.13
CA GLU A 173 -9.70 -20.09 4.83
C GLU A 173 -9.93 -18.67 5.34
N ASN A 174 -9.44 -18.32 6.54
CA ASN A 174 -9.55 -16.95 7.07
C ASN A 174 -8.74 -15.96 6.22
N ASP A 175 -7.58 -16.37 5.74
CA ASP A 175 -6.72 -15.56 4.91
C ASP A 175 -7.36 -15.33 3.53
N MET A 176 -7.94 -16.36 2.94
CA MET A 176 -8.68 -16.26 1.68
C MET A 176 -9.96 -15.42 1.82
N VAL A 177 -10.71 -15.57 2.92
CA VAL A 177 -11.89 -14.73 3.20
C VAL A 177 -11.49 -13.26 3.33
N ASN A 178 -10.39 -12.95 4.02
CA ASN A 178 -9.91 -11.58 4.13
C ASN A 178 -9.47 -11.01 2.78
N TRP A 179 -8.73 -11.80 1.99
CA TRP A 179 -8.34 -11.41 0.63
C TRP A 179 -9.57 -11.12 -0.24
N TYR A 180 -10.56 -12.03 -0.24
CA TYR A 180 -11.78 -11.89 -1.03
C TYR A 180 -12.62 -10.67 -0.60
N LYS A 181 -12.70 -10.42 0.70
CA LYS A 181 -13.35 -9.22 1.25
C LYS A 181 -12.70 -7.94 0.70
N ASN A 182 -11.36 -7.84 0.73
CA ASN A 182 -10.64 -6.70 0.18
C ASN A 182 -10.88 -6.55 -1.33
N HIS A 183 -10.87 -7.67 -2.08
CA HIS A 183 -11.18 -7.67 -3.50
C HIS A 183 -12.60 -7.13 -3.79
N LEU A 184 -13.61 -7.60 -3.06
CA LEU A 184 -14.99 -7.13 -3.23
C LEU A 184 -15.13 -5.64 -2.88
N LEU A 185 -14.48 -5.17 -1.80
CA LEU A 185 -14.50 -3.77 -1.41
C LEU A 185 -13.90 -2.89 -2.51
N ILE A 186 -12.72 -3.24 -3.03
CA ILE A 186 -12.06 -2.52 -4.12
C ILE A 186 -12.95 -2.53 -5.37
N SER A 187 -13.39 -3.70 -5.81
CA SER A 187 -14.18 -3.84 -7.04
C SER A 187 -15.48 -3.05 -6.99
N ASN A 188 -16.20 -3.10 -5.87
CA ASN A 188 -17.45 -2.34 -5.71
C ASN A 188 -17.19 -0.83 -5.63
N PHE A 189 -16.13 -0.43 -4.95
CA PHE A 189 -15.74 0.98 -4.86
C PHE A 189 -15.39 1.56 -6.23
N LEU A 190 -14.57 0.86 -7.01
CA LEU A 190 -14.17 1.31 -8.35
C LEU A 190 -15.37 1.36 -9.30
N LYS A 191 -16.23 0.33 -9.28
CA LYS A 191 -17.50 0.33 -10.06
C LYS A 191 -18.39 1.52 -9.70
N ALA A 192 -18.55 1.82 -8.41
CA ALA A 192 -19.37 2.94 -7.95
C ALA A 192 -18.81 4.31 -8.38
N ASN A 193 -17.50 4.37 -8.68
CA ASN A 193 -16.81 5.57 -9.16
C ASN A 193 -16.55 5.56 -10.68
N ASN A 194 -17.09 4.60 -11.43
CA ASN A 194 -16.90 4.42 -12.89
C ASN A 194 -15.42 4.37 -13.29
N THR A 195 -14.58 3.74 -12.47
CA THR A 195 -13.15 3.58 -12.72
C THR A 195 -12.84 2.11 -13.03
N PRO A 196 -12.19 1.82 -14.17
CA PRO A 196 -11.75 0.48 -14.53
C PRO A 196 -10.55 0.03 -13.70
#